data_d097aed03a026be3cdcc01958b3641e5
#
_entry.id   d097aed03a026be3cdcc01958b3641e5
#
_cell.length_a   1.000
_cell.length_b   1.000
_cell.length_c   1.000
_cell.angle_alpha   90.00
_cell.angle_beta   90.00
_cell.angle_gamma   90.00
#
_symmetry.space_group_name_H-M   'P 1'
#
loop_
_entity.id
_entity.type
_entity.pdbx_description
1 polymer ?
#
loop_
_entity_poly.entity_id
_entity_poly.type
_entity_poly.pdbx_seq_one_letter_code
_entity_poly.pdbx_strand_id
1 'polypeptide(L)'
;HKQEEHHHHEHRNLSDVNKIIDESSLDEKVKDLSKRIFLRVAKAESKVHNKSLEEVHFHEVGAIDSIIDIVGTAILISKIHPDKIISSIVNDGYGFIECAHGIMPVPVPATTEIFANSDVKFRQIDVNTELVTPTGAAIIAEIAEEFTTLPAMKTEKIGWGAGLKDLKIPNILKIYYGEVQE
;
A
#
# COMPACT_ATOMS: atom_id res chain seq x y z
N HIS A 1 -33.24 22.25 1.16
CA HIS A 1 -31.84 22.66 1.18
C HIS A 1 -31.00 21.55 1.83
N LYS A 2 -30.44 20.66 1.02
CA LYS A 2 -29.36 19.79 1.43
C LYS A 2 -28.08 20.63 1.30
N GLN A 3 -27.43 20.89 2.41
CA GLN A 3 -26.06 21.41 2.43
C GLN A 3 -25.16 20.27 1.94
N GLU A 4 -24.58 20.40 0.78
CA GLU A 4 -23.44 19.62 0.32
C GLU A 4 -22.25 20.08 1.14
N GLU A 5 -21.83 19.27 2.11
CA GLU A 5 -20.54 19.45 2.77
C GLU A 5 -19.45 19.12 1.75
N HIS A 6 -18.90 20.15 1.13
CA HIS A 6 -17.65 20.02 0.39
C HIS A 6 -16.52 19.71 1.39
N HIS A 7 -16.22 18.43 1.54
CA HIS A 7 -14.96 18.04 2.13
C HIS A 7 -13.83 18.53 1.21
N HIS A 8 -13.18 19.63 1.61
CA HIS A 8 -11.91 20.03 1.01
C HIS A 8 -10.89 18.93 1.29
N HIS A 9 -10.67 18.03 0.34
CA HIS A 9 -9.51 17.16 0.34
C HIS A 9 -8.28 18.04 0.16
N GLU A 10 -7.54 18.27 1.23
CA GLU A 10 -6.23 18.90 1.15
C GLU A 10 -5.31 17.99 0.33
N HIS A 11 -4.99 18.42 -0.88
CA HIS A 11 -4.02 17.74 -1.73
C HIS A 11 -2.61 17.96 -1.18
N ARG A 12 -2.08 16.96 -0.46
CA ARG A 12 -0.72 16.98 0.07
C ARG A 12 0.25 16.46 -0.98
N ASN A 13 1.44 17.02 -1.01
CA ASN A 13 2.57 16.49 -1.76
C ASN A 13 3.49 15.68 -0.83
N LEU A 14 4.55 15.08 -1.40
CA LEU A 14 5.51 14.28 -0.64
C LEU A 14 6.21 15.08 0.47
N SER A 15 6.49 16.37 0.23
CA SER A 15 7.13 17.25 1.23
C SER A 15 6.22 17.49 2.43
N ASP A 16 4.92 17.69 2.20
CA ASP A 16 3.94 17.91 3.27
C ASP A 16 3.82 16.67 4.16
N VAL A 17 3.75 15.49 3.53
CA VAL A 17 3.68 14.22 4.26
C VAL A 17 4.98 13.96 5.04
N ASN A 18 6.14 14.17 4.43
CA ASN A 18 7.43 14.02 5.10
C ASN A 18 7.54 14.95 6.31
N LYS A 19 7.07 16.19 6.20
CA LYS A 19 7.06 17.14 7.31
C LYS A 19 6.20 16.64 8.47
N ILE A 20 4.99 16.13 8.20
CA ILE A 20 4.11 15.54 9.24
C ILE A 20 4.82 14.38 9.96
N ILE A 21 5.49 13.50 9.20
CA ILE A 21 6.22 12.37 9.75
C ILE A 21 7.41 12.85 10.60
N ASP A 22 8.18 13.82 10.09
CA ASP A 22 9.38 14.33 10.77
C ASP A 22 9.06 15.05 12.07
N GLU A 23 7.96 15.81 12.11
CA GLU A 23 7.50 16.55 13.31
C GLU A 23 6.83 15.62 14.36
N SER A 24 6.56 14.36 14.00
CA SER A 24 5.97 13.38 14.93
C SER A 24 6.98 12.90 15.99
N SER A 25 6.45 12.33 17.07
CA SER A 25 7.25 11.67 18.13
C SER A 25 7.58 10.20 17.84
N LEU A 26 7.49 9.76 16.58
CA LEU A 26 7.75 8.39 16.17
C LEU A 26 9.26 8.09 16.18
N ASP A 27 9.60 6.81 16.37
CA ASP A 27 10.97 6.34 16.25
C ASP A 27 11.52 6.57 14.84
N GLU A 28 12.82 6.86 14.72
CA GLU A 28 13.46 7.16 13.43
C GLU A 28 13.33 6.01 12.42
N LYS A 29 13.34 4.73 12.86
CA LYS A 29 13.10 3.57 11.99
C LYS A 29 11.70 3.57 11.38
N VAL A 30 10.70 3.99 12.16
CA VAL A 30 9.31 4.11 11.70
C VAL A 30 9.19 5.25 10.70
N LYS A 31 9.78 6.42 11.01
CA LYS A 31 9.81 7.56 10.10
C LYS A 31 10.46 7.21 8.77
N ASP A 32 11.63 6.56 8.82
CA ASP A 32 12.38 6.18 7.63
C ASP A 32 11.59 5.20 6.75
N LEU A 33 11.03 4.12 7.33
CA LEU A 33 10.20 3.17 6.59
C LEU A 33 8.97 3.84 5.99
N SER A 34 8.27 4.68 6.74
CA SER A 34 7.10 5.41 6.25
C SER A 34 7.45 6.30 5.06
N LYS A 35 8.53 7.07 5.15
CA LYS A 35 8.99 7.95 4.06
C LYS A 35 9.39 7.17 2.81
N ARG A 36 10.03 6.00 2.95
CA ARG A 36 10.35 5.13 1.81
C ARG A 36 9.10 4.63 1.10
N ILE A 37 8.08 4.21 1.85
CA ILE A 37 6.80 3.77 1.25
C ILE A 37 6.14 4.93 0.50
N PHE A 38 6.05 6.12 1.11
CA PHE A 38 5.50 7.30 0.43
C PHE A 38 6.30 7.71 -0.81
N LEU A 39 7.61 7.57 -0.78
CA LEU A 39 8.46 7.85 -1.94
C LEU A 39 8.16 6.90 -3.12
N ARG A 40 7.83 5.62 -2.86
CA ARG A 40 7.40 4.70 -3.92
C ARG A 40 6.12 5.18 -4.59
N VAL A 41 5.14 5.58 -3.79
CA VAL A 41 3.88 6.12 -4.34
C VAL A 41 4.15 7.40 -5.13
N ALA A 42 4.91 8.34 -4.57
CA ALA A 42 5.22 9.61 -5.23
C ALA A 42 5.94 9.41 -6.57
N LYS A 43 6.88 8.45 -6.65
CA LYS A 43 7.56 8.10 -7.91
C LYS A 43 6.58 7.53 -8.95
N ALA A 44 5.65 6.68 -8.53
CA ALA A 44 4.64 6.11 -9.41
C ALA A 44 3.70 7.20 -9.94
N GLU A 45 3.17 8.03 -9.06
CA GLU A 45 2.30 9.17 -9.42
C GLU A 45 3.02 10.18 -10.33
N SER A 46 4.28 10.52 -10.01
CA SER A 46 5.14 11.38 -10.82
C SER A 46 5.22 10.87 -12.26
N LYS A 47 5.44 9.57 -12.43
CA LYS A 47 5.55 8.96 -13.75
C LYS A 47 4.21 8.89 -14.47
N VAL A 48 3.13 8.52 -13.79
CA VAL A 48 1.77 8.45 -14.36
C VAL A 48 1.31 9.83 -14.83
N HIS A 49 1.60 10.88 -14.07
CA HIS A 49 1.20 12.26 -14.39
C HIS A 49 2.23 13.03 -15.23
N ASN A 50 3.38 12.45 -15.52
CA ASN A 50 4.50 13.10 -16.20
C ASN A 50 4.87 14.45 -15.56
N LYS A 51 4.99 14.46 -14.23
CA LYS A 51 5.36 15.60 -13.39
C LYS A 51 6.61 15.28 -12.59
N SER A 52 7.31 16.31 -12.10
CA SER A 52 8.38 16.10 -11.12
C SER A 52 7.84 15.63 -9.77
N LEU A 53 8.71 15.07 -8.92
CA LEU A 53 8.31 14.63 -7.57
C LEU A 53 7.79 15.77 -6.69
N GLU A 54 8.29 16.99 -6.92
CA GLU A 54 7.91 18.21 -6.21
C GLU A 54 6.53 18.73 -6.62
N GLU A 55 6.16 18.49 -7.89
CA GLU A 55 4.90 18.97 -8.49
C GLU A 55 3.75 17.96 -8.36
N VAL A 56 4.07 16.74 -7.99
CA VAL A 56 3.05 15.69 -7.83
C VAL A 56 2.30 15.89 -6.52
N HIS A 57 0.99 15.94 -6.61
CA HIS A 57 0.09 15.91 -5.47
C HIS A 57 -0.55 14.53 -5.36
N PHE A 58 -0.64 14.01 -4.16
CA PHE A 58 -1.36 12.78 -3.90
C PHE A 58 -2.87 13.05 -4.00
N HIS A 59 -3.52 12.44 -4.98
CA HIS A 59 -4.97 12.59 -5.16
C HIS A 59 -5.75 11.65 -4.24
N GLU A 60 -5.21 10.47 -3.94
CA GLU A 60 -5.82 9.45 -3.11
C GLU A 60 -4.96 9.09 -1.90
N VAL A 61 -3.64 9.05 -2.06
CA VAL A 61 -2.69 8.56 -1.03
C VAL A 61 -2.23 9.65 -0.04
N GLY A 62 -2.50 10.92 -0.31
CA GLY A 62 -2.20 12.05 0.61
C GLY A 62 -3.27 12.29 1.69
N ALA A 63 -4.35 11.54 1.66
CA ALA A 63 -5.40 11.62 2.66
C ALA A 63 -4.95 11.02 4.01
N ILE A 64 -5.60 11.42 5.09
CA ILE A 64 -5.22 11.02 6.46
C ILE A 64 -5.27 9.50 6.65
N ASP A 65 -6.22 8.83 6.02
CA ASP A 65 -6.36 7.37 6.06
C ASP A 65 -5.13 6.66 5.50
N SER A 66 -4.62 7.08 4.33
CA SER A 66 -3.40 6.51 3.76
C SER A 66 -2.16 6.78 4.63
N ILE A 67 -2.09 7.95 5.28
CA ILE A 67 -1.02 8.24 6.25
C ILE A 67 -1.11 7.27 7.42
N ILE A 68 -2.31 7.03 7.95
CA ILE A 68 -2.53 6.08 9.05
C ILE A 68 -2.16 4.66 8.62
N ASP A 69 -2.53 4.23 7.43
CA ASP A 69 -2.24 2.89 6.91
C ASP A 69 -0.73 2.65 6.77
N ILE A 70 -0.02 3.60 6.17
CA ILE A 70 1.43 3.48 5.94
C ILE A 70 2.20 3.59 7.25
N VAL A 71 1.94 4.63 8.05
CA VAL A 71 2.64 4.85 9.32
C VAL A 71 2.26 3.76 10.32
N GLY A 72 0.99 3.37 10.39
CA GLY A 72 0.52 2.27 11.23
C GLY A 72 1.21 0.95 10.88
N THR A 73 1.35 0.63 9.60
CA THR A 73 2.11 -0.54 9.15
C THR A 73 3.58 -0.45 9.58
N ALA A 74 4.24 0.69 9.40
CA ALA A 74 5.63 0.89 9.81
C ALA A 74 5.82 0.72 11.32
N ILE A 75 4.88 1.22 12.14
CA ILE A 75 4.87 1.02 13.60
C ILE A 75 4.76 -0.45 13.95
N LEU A 76 3.83 -1.17 13.32
CA LEU A 76 3.59 -2.58 13.61
C LEU A 76 4.79 -3.43 13.21
N ILE A 77 5.37 -3.22 12.02
CA ILE A 77 6.60 -3.92 11.58
C ILE A 77 7.76 -3.62 12.52
N SER A 78 7.93 -2.36 12.93
CA SER A 78 8.96 -1.98 13.90
C SER A 78 8.77 -2.66 15.26
N LYS A 79 7.54 -2.92 15.70
CA LYS A 79 7.25 -3.62 16.97
C LYS A 79 7.39 -5.13 16.89
N ILE A 80 7.05 -5.72 15.74
CA ILE A 80 7.15 -7.17 15.53
C ILE A 80 8.61 -7.60 15.38
N HIS A 81 9.46 -6.72 14.79
CA HIS A 81 10.87 -7.00 14.51
C HIS A 81 11.10 -8.33 13.79
N PRO A 82 10.46 -8.60 12.64
CA PRO A 82 10.72 -9.83 11.92
C PRO A 82 12.12 -9.82 11.32
N ASP A 83 12.80 -10.98 11.33
CA ASP A 83 14.09 -11.15 10.65
C ASP A 83 13.93 -11.12 9.13
N LYS A 84 12.77 -11.59 8.62
CA LYS A 84 12.43 -11.62 7.20
C LYS A 84 10.93 -11.49 6.99
N ILE A 85 10.56 -10.80 5.92
CA ILE A 85 9.16 -10.69 5.47
C ILE A 85 9.03 -11.35 4.10
N ILE A 86 8.20 -12.38 4.02
CA ILE A 86 7.91 -13.14 2.80
C ILE A 86 6.45 -12.91 2.43
N SER A 87 6.20 -12.58 1.18
CA SER A 87 4.86 -12.45 0.63
C SER A 87 4.52 -13.62 -0.31
N SER A 88 3.26 -14.00 -0.36
CA SER A 88 2.76 -14.77 -1.49
C SER A 88 2.82 -13.93 -2.77
N ILE A 89 2.65 -14.58 -3.94
CA ILE A 89 2.36 -13.85 -5.17
C ILE A 89 1.12 -12.98 -4.90
N VAL A 90 1.23 -11.69 -5.20
CA VAL A 90 0.15 -10.72 -5.00
C VAL A 90 -0.97 -10.99 -6.01
N ASN A 91 -2.20 -11.12 -5.53
CA ASN A 91 -3.35 -11.30 -6.40
C ASN A 91 -4.07 -9.96 -6.57
N ASP A 92 -4.24 -9.52 -7.81
CA ASP A 92 -5.11 -8.40 -8.15
C ASP A 92 -6.27 -8.87 -9.02
N GLY A 93 -7.31 -8.04 -9.13
CA GLY A 93 -8.42 -8.32 -10.00
C GLY A 93 -8.21 -7.84 -11.43
N TYR A 94 -9.30 -7.66 -12.17
CA TYR A 94 -9.31 -7.14 -13.53
C TYR A 94 -10.50 -6.19 -13.75
N GLY A 95 -10.62 -5.66 -14.97
CA GLY A 95 -11.71 -4.78 -15.37
C GLY A 95 -11.40 -3.32 -15.12
N PHE A 96 -12.37 -2.58 -14.61
CA PHE A 96 -12.29 -1.14 -14.42
C PHE A 96 -12.86 -0.76 -13.07
N ILE A 97 -12.33 0.32 -12.49
CA ILE A 97 -12.87 0.98 -11.30
C ILE A 97 -13.10 2.46 -11.58
N GLU A 98 -14.00 3.07 -10.84
CA GLU A 98 -14.19 4.51 -10.79
C GLU A 98 -13.42 5.07 -9.60
N CYS A 99 -12.56 6.07 -9.86
CA CYS A 99 -11.74 6.73 -8.86
C CYS A 99 -11.68 8.24 -9.14
N ALA A 100 -10.89 9.00 -8.38
CA ALA A 100 -10.74 10.45 -8.56
C ALA A 100 -10.32 10.86 -9.99
N HIS A 101 -9.65 9.97 -10.72
CA HIS A 101 -9.21 10.17 -12.11
C HIS A 101 -10.22 9.68 -13.17
N GLY A 102 -11.43 9.33 -12.75
CA GLY A 102 -12.45 8.71 -13.61
C GLY A 102 -12.34 7.20 -13.68
N ILE A 103 -12.72 6.61 -14.81
CA ILE A 103 -12.71 5.15 -15.00
C ILE A 103 -11.29 4.70 -15.36
N MET A 104 -10.69 3.87 -14.51
CA MET A 104 -9.34 3.34 -14.66
C MET A 104 -9.32 1.82 -14.79
N PRO A 105 -8.40 1.26 -15.60
CA PRO A 105 -8.21 -0.19 -15.68
C PRO A 105 -7.57 -0.73 -14.39
N VAL A 106 -7.81 -2.00 -14.09
CA VAL A 106 -7.20 -2.73 -12.97
C VAL A 106 -6.10 -3.67 -13.47
N PRO A 107 -4.87 -3.63 -12.92
CA PRO A 107 -4.39 -2.72 -11.87
C PRO A 107 -4.38 -1.25 -12.32
N VAL A 108 -4.64 -0.33 -11.39
CA VAL A 108 -4.56 1.10 -11.73
C VAL A 108 -3.13 1.53 -12.10
N PRO A 109 -2.96 2.62 -12.89
CA PRO A 109 -1.64 3.01 -13.40
C PRO A 109 -0.56 3.15 -12.31
N ALA A 110 -0.87 3.75 -11.16
CA ALA A 110 0.09 3.89 -10.06
C ALA A 110 0.51 2.52 -9.47
N THR A 111 -0.43 1.60 -9.26
CA THR A 111 -0.13 0.22 -8.84
C THR A 111 0.76 -0.49 -9.86
N THR A 112 0.45 -0.36 -11.15
CA THR A 112 1.25 -0.94 -12.24
C THR A 112 2.68 -0.41 -12.24
N GLU A 113 2.87 0.91 -12.03
CA GLU A 113 4.19 1.53 -11.94
C GLU A 113 4.99 1.05 -10.72
N ILE A 114 4.33 0.89 -9.57
CA ILE A 114 4.99 0.36 -8.37
C ILE A 114 5.48 -1.07 -8.63
N PHE A 115 4.64 -1.92 -9.22
CA PHE A 115 5.02 -3.30 -9.55
C PHE A 115 6.16 -3.35 -10.57
N ALA A 116 6.11 -2.53 -11.62
CA ALA A 116 7.15 -2.47 -12.66
C ALA A 116 8.52 -2.02 -12.14
N ASN A 117 8.56 -1.26 -11.02
CA ASN A 117 9.78 -0.75 -10.40
C ASN A 117 10.09 -1.42 -9.05
N SER A 118 9.71 -2.68 -8.90
CA SER A 118 9.96 -3.49 -7.70
C SER A 118 10.06 -4.98 -8.06
N ASP A 119 10.46 -5.80 -7.10
CA ASP A 119 10.53 -7.26 -7.25
C ASP A 119 9.18 -7.95 -6.98
N VAL A 120 8.08 -7.19 -6.88
CA VAL A 120 6.75 -7.73 -6.62
C VAL A 120 6.33 -8.68 -7.73
N LYS A 121 6.05 -9.92 -7.37
CA LYS A 121 5.41 -10.88 -8.26
C LYS A 121 3.90 -10.79 -8.06
N PHE A 122 3.18 -10.46 -9.12
CA PHE A 122 1.72 -10.37 -9.07
C PHE A 122 1.07 -11.15 -10.22
N ARG A 123 -0.20 -11.44 -10.04
CA ARG A 123 -1.07 -12.02 -11.08
C ARG A 123 -2.49 -11.49 -10.93
N GLN A 124 -3.23 -11.49 -12.03
CA GLN A 124 -4.67 -11.24 -12.00
C GLN A 124 -5.44 -12.53 -11.73
N ILE A 125 -6.50 -12.42 -10.94
CA ILE A 125 -7.45 -13.50 -10.64
C ILE A 125 -8.85 -13.09 -11.10
N ASP A 126 -9.78 -14.04 -11.17
CA ASP A 126 -11.15 -13.81 -11.68
C ASP A 126 -12.03 -13.04 -10.68
N VAL A 127 -11.66 -11.77 -10.45
CA VAL A 127 -12.39 -10.80 -9.61
C VAL A 127 -12.45 -9.48 -10.37
N ASN A 128 -13.65 -9.02 -10.72
CA ASN A 128 -13.86 -7.80 -11.50
C ASN A 128 -13.87 -6.56 -10.58
N THR A 129 -12.76 -6.28 -9.95
CA THR A 129 -12.46 -5.05 -9.17
C THR A 129 -10.99 -5.01 -8.80
N GLU A 130 -10.51 -3.86 -8.34
CA GLU A 130 -9.22 -3.70 -7.72
C GLU A 130 -9.17 -4.42 -6.36
N LEU A 131 -8.12 -5.21 -6.15
CA LEU A 131 -7.79 -5.84 -4.87
C LEU A 131 -6.52 -5.25 -4.25
N VAL A 132 -5.67 -4.61 -5.05
CA VAL A 132 -4.41 -4.03 -4.62
C VAL A 132 -4.37 -2.54 -4.96
N THR A 133 -4.56 -1.70 -3.95
CA THR A 133 -4.44 -0.25 -4.07
C THR A 133 -2.99 0.20 -4.22
N PRO A 134 -2.69 1.41 -4.72
CA PRO A 134 -1.33 1.96 -4.75
C PRO A 134 -0.66 1.95 -3.37
N THR A 135 -1.40 2.24 -2.30
CA THR A 135 -0.91 2.16 -0.91
C THR A 135 -0.47 0.74 -0.55
N GLY A 136 -1.32 -0.25 -0.80
CA GLY A 136 -1.00 -1.65 -0.52
C GLY A 136 0.17 -2.16 -1.36
N ALA A 137 0.23 -1.78 -2.64
CA ALA A 137 1.34 -2.09 -3.53
C ALA A 137 2.67 -1.51 -3.03
N ALA A 138 2.68 -0.24 -2.60
CA ALA A 138 3.87 0.42 -2.09
C ALA A 138 4.36 -0.18 -0.77
N ILE A 139 3.45 -0.52 0.13
CA ILE A 139 3.77 -1.19 1.38
C ILE A 139 4.45 -2.53 1.08
N ILE A 140 3.80 -3.42 0.32
CA ILE A 140 4.35 -4.76 0.09
C ILE A 140 5.64 -4.73 -0.73
N ALA A 141 5.77 -3.79 -1.67
CA ALA A 141 6.99 -3.59 -2.45
C ALA A 141 8.17 -3.08 -1.62
N GLU A 142 7.91 -2.42 -0.48
CA GLU A 142 8.97 -1.91 0.39
C GLU A 142 9.38 -2.91 1.46
N ILE A 143 8.43 -3.69 2.00
CA ILE A 143 8.72 -4.53 3.17
C ILE A 143 9.00 -5.99 2.83
N ALA A 144 8.49 -6.52 1.71
CA ALA A 144 8.70 -7.92 1.36
C ALA A 144 10.05 -8.12 0.66
N GLU A 145 10.83 -9.07 1.17
CA GLU A 145 12.14 -9.44 0.63
C GLU A 145 12.04 -10.59 -0.38
N GLU A 146 10.95 -11.36 -0.31
CA GLU A 146 10.75 -12.52 -1.18
C GLU A 146 9.27 -12.71 -1.51
N PHE A 147 8.99 -13.12 -2.76
CA PHE A 147 7.64 -13.44 -3.24
C PHE A 147 7.57 -14.92 -3.66
N THR A 148 7.03 -15.75 -2.77
CA THR A 148 6.97 -17.22 -2.95
C THR A 148 5.76 -17.80 -2.22
N THR A 149 5.61 -19.11 -2.23
CA THR A 149 4.62 -19.82 -1.41
C THR A 149 5.02 -19.79 0.06
N LEU A 150 4.04 -19.98 0.96
CA LEU A 150 4.33 -20.10 2.39
C LEU A 150 5.39 -21.18 2.63
N PRO A 151 6.56 -20.84 3.21
CA PRO A 151 7.59 -21.82 3.55
C PRO A 151 7.10 -22.76 4.67
N ALA A 152 7.80 -23.88 4.84
CA ALA A 152 7.60 -24.71 6.00
C ALA A 152 7.96 -23.91 7.26
N MET A 153 7.01 -23.72 8.17
CA MET A 153 7.22 -22.90 9.35
C MET A 153 6.40 -23.38 10.53
N LYS A 154 6.93 -23.17 11.73
CA LYS A 154 6.19 -23.30 12.95
C LYS A 154 5.44 -22.00 13.22
N THR A 155 4.15 -21.99 12.91
CA THR A 155 3.30 -20.82 13.12
C THR A 155 3.02 -20.61 14.61
N GLU A 156 3.29 -19.41 15.11
CA GLU A 156 3.00 -18.99 16.47
C GLU A 156 1.74 -18.14 16.56
N LYS A 157 1.55 -17.22 15.58
CA LYS A 157 0.40 -16.32 15.54
C LYS A 157 -0.12 -16.17 14.11
N ILE A 158 -1.40 -15.90 13.99
CA ILE A 158 -2.06 -15.57 12.72
C ILE A 158 -2.82 -14.26 12.91
N GLY A 159 -2.59 -13.32 11.99
CA GLY A 159 -3.33 -12.07 11.89
C GLY A 159 -4.22 -12.07 10.65
N TRP A 160 -5.36 -11.39 10.74
CA TRP A 160 -6.32 -11.22 9.67
C TRP A 160 -6.67 -9.76 9.52
N GLY A 161 -6.64 -9.27 8.28
CA GLY A 161 -7.19 -7.97 7.90
C GLY A 161 -8.28 -8.18 6.86
N ALA A 162 -9.43 -7.55 7.01
CA ALA A 162 -10.55 -7.65 6.08
C ALA A 162 -10.77 -6.32 5.37
N GLY A 163 -10.95 -6.37 4.05
CA GLY A 163 -11.43 -5.23 3.26
C GLY A 163 -12.95 -5.09 3.35
N LEU A 164 -13.45 -3.90 2.99
CA LEU A 164 -14.88 -3.56 3.06
C LEU A 164 -15.70 -4.07 1.88
N LYS A 165 -15.07 -4.38 0.73
CA LYS A 165 -15.78 -4.86 -0.46
C LYS A 165 -16.29 -6.27 -0.24
N ASP A 166 -17.58 -6.49 -0.47
CA ASP A 166 -18.19 -7.81 -0.50
C ASP A 166 -17.92 -8.48 -1.86
N LEU A 167 -17.17 -9.56 -1.85
CA LEU A 167 -16.70 -10.25 -3.04
C LEU A 167 -17.12 -11.74 -3.01
N LYS A 168 -17.08 -12.40 -4.17
CA LYS A 168 -17.31 -13.84 -4.25
C LYS A 168 -16.24 -14.69 -3.53
N ILE A 169 -15.08 -14.09 -3.28
CA ILE A 169 -13.98 -14.68 -2.50
C ILE A 169 -13.77 -13.86 -1.24
N PRO A 170 -13.19 -14.42 -0.16
CA PRO A 170 -12.84 -13.65 1.02
C PRO A 170 -11.87 -12.50 0.67
N ASN A 171 -12.27 -11.27 0.96
CA ASN A 171 -11.43 -10.07 0.80
C ASN A 171 -10.60 -9.87 2.07
N ILE A 172 -9.56 -10.68 2.21
CA ILE A 172 -8.75 -10.73 3.42
C ILE A 172 -7.25 -10.78 3.11
N LEU A 173 -6.49 -10.09 3.94
CA LEU A 173 -5.06 -10.29 4.11
C LEU A 173 -4.84 -11.23 5.30
N LYS A 174 -4.00 -12.24 5.14
CA LYS A 174 -3.63 -13.17 6.19
C LYS A 174 -2.12 -13.10 6.43
N ILE A 175 -1.73 -12.93 7.68
CA ILE A 175 -0.33 -12.85 8.11
C ILE A 175 -0.03 -14.02 9.04
N TYR A 176 1.04 -14.75 8.78
CA TYR A 176 1.60 -15.76 9.65
C TYR A 176 2.86 -15.19 10.31
N TYR A 177 2.96 -15.37 11.60
CA TYR A 177 4.16 -15.06 12.38
C TYR A 177 4.66 -16.34 13.04
N GLY A 178 5.97 -16.59 12.96
CA GLY A 178 6.59 -17.77 13.53
C GLY A 178 8.00 -18.01 12.96
N GLU A 179 8.53 -19.18 13.20
CA GLU A 179 9.88 -19.59 12.81
C GLU A 179 9.85 -20.43 11.53
N VAL A 180 10.65 -20.05 10.53
CA VAL A 180 10.87 -20.85 9.32
C VAL A 180 11.76 -22.03 9.70
N GLN A 181 11.36 -23.22 9.29
CA GLN A 181 12.15 -24.45 9.47
C GLN A 181 12.99 -24.69 8.22
N GLU A 182 14.31 -24.86 8.43
CA GLU A 182 15.25 -25.26 7.39
C GLU A 182 15.01 -26.70 6.91
#